data_4e1ec4213f2643484a0865588658a826
#
_entry.id   4e1ec4213f2643484a0865588658a826
#
_cell.length_a   1.000
_cell.length_b   1.000
_cell.length_c   1.000
_cell.angle_alpha   90.00
_cell.angle_beta   90.00
_cell.angle_gamma   90.00
#
_symmetry.space_group_name_H-M   'P 1'
#
loop_
_entity.id
_entity.type
_entity.pdbx_description
1 polymer ?
#
loop_
_entity_poly.entity_id
_entity_poly.type
_entity_poly.pdbx_seq_one_letter_code
_entity_poly.pdbx_strand_id
1 'polypeptide(L)'
;RLDQTRKLPRFTLARFKKEDGARYFGPFAQAYHIRKTLAEMRRQFGVLLSDSNPKTLGDGRFQLYEDVRAELYGFSNIVTRDQYLSRVEKACSFLEGKSRELLADIKKKMVSEAENKNFEKAAELRDIAFALESSLRKTRKFERERGDSRDLSNELTELKAALALKS
;
A
#
# COMPACT_ATOMS: atom_id res chain seq x y z
N ARG A 1 6.46 -5.33 -1.45
CA ARG A 1 7.79 -5.18 -0.86
C ARG A 1 8.22 -3.73 -0.93
N LEU A 2 8.69 -3.18 0.17
CA LEU A 2 9.34 -1.87 0.24
C LEU A 2 10.85 -2.08 0.35
N ASP A 3 11.59 -1.61 -0.64
CA ASP A 3 13.05 -1.63 -0.64
C ASP A 3 13.57 -0.37 0.07
N GLN A 4 14.09 -0.55 1.27
CA GLN A 4 14.62 0.53 2.12
C GLN A 4 16.12 0.73 1.99
N THR A 5 16.82 -0.08 1.20
CA THR A 5 18.28 0.02 1.01
C THR A 5 18.69 1.24 0.19
N ARG A 6 17.76 1.82 -0.55
CA ARG A 6 17.99 2.98 -1.40
C ARG A 6 17.77 4.29 -0.66
N LYS A 7 18.44 5.35 -1.11
CA LYS A 7 18.23 6.73 -0.61
C LYS A 7 16.75 7.13 -0.60
N LEU A 8 16.01 6.73 -1.65
CA LEU A 8 14.57 6.86 -1.76
C LEU A 8 13.94 5.46 -1.87
N PRO A 9 13.28 4.98 -0.81
CA PRO A 9 12.60 3.69 -0.81
C PRO A 9 11.58 3.56 -1.95
N ARG A 10 11.43 2.34 -2.48
CA ARG A 10 10.50 2.05 -3.59
C ARG A 10 9.60 0.87 -3.27
N PHE A 11 8.36 0.97 -3.71
CA PHE A 11 7.43 -0.16 -3.66
C PHE A 11 7.58 -1.03 -4.91
N THR A 12 7.72 -2.31 -4.69
CA THR A 12 7.86 -3.31 -5.76
C THR A 12 6.92 -4.48 -5.53
N LEU A 13 6.48 -5.14 -6.59
CA LEU A 13 5.82 -6.43 -6.47
C LEU A 13 6.85 -7.52 -6.13
N ALA A 14 6.47 -8.40 -5.21
CA ALA A 14 7.25 -9.59 -4.90
C ALA A 14 6.31 -10.81 -4.87
N ARG A 15 6.74 -11.91 -5.45
CA ARG A 15 5.99 -13.18 -5.42
C ARG A 15 6.16 -13.90 -4.09
N PHE A 16 7.33 -13.79 -3.50
CA PHE A 16 7.70 -14.47 -2.26
C PHE A 16 8.33 -13.49 -1.28
N LYS A 17 8.10 -13.70 0.00
CA LYS A 17 8.83 -13.02 1.06
C LYS A 17 10.26 -13.60 1.13
N LYS A 18 11.25 -12.73 1.20
CA LYS A 18 12.66 -13.08 1.42
C LYS A 18 13.12 -12.51 2.76
N GLU A 19 14.16 -13.08 3.33
CA GLU A 19 14.82 -12.54 4.52
C GLU A 19 15.92 -11.55 4.10
N ASP A 20 15.51 -10.44 3.51
CA ASP A 20 16.39 -9.41 2.94
C ASP A 20 16.29 -8.07 3.69
N GLY A 21 15.69 -8.06 4.88
CA GLY A 21 15.46 -6.86 5.68
C GLY A 21 14.45 -5.87 5.10
N ALA A 22 13.85 -6.17 3.95
CA ALA A 22 12.81 -5.34 3.37
C ALA A 22 11.47 -5.51 4.09
N ARG A 23 10.64 -4.46 4.08
CA ARG A 23 9.28 -4.52 4.62
C ARG A 23 8.34 -5.12 3.58
N TYR A 24 7.57 -6.13 3.99
CA TYR A 24 6.62 -6.84 3.11
C TYR A 24 5.19 -6.61 3.57
N PHE A 25 4.29 -6.45 2.60
CA PHE A 25 2.86 -6.23 2.82
C PHE A 25 2.06 -7.28 2.06
N GLY A 26 0.98 -7.74 2.62
CA GLY A 26 0.14 -8.80 2.07
C GLY A 26 0.29 -10.12 2.83
N PRO A 27 -0.13 -11.24 2.27
CA PRO A 27 -0.30 -11.54 0.84
C PRO A 27 -1.57 -10.97 0.20
N PHE A 28 -1.48 -10.69 -1.09
CA PHE A 28 -2.62 -10.20 -1.89
C PHE A 28 -3.04 -11.28 -2.89
N ALA A 29 -4.31 -11.62 -2.89
CA ALA A 29 -4.81 -12.77 -3.64
C ALA A 29 -4.71 -12.65 -5.18
N GLN A 30 -4.66 -11.42 -5.73
CA GLN A 30 -4.66 -11.20 -7.19
C GLN A 30 -3.68 -10.09 -7.58
N ALA A 31 -2.75 -10.43 -8.49
CA ALA A 31 -1.74 -9.50 -9.00
C ALA A 31 -2.33 -8.26 -9.69
N TYR A 32 -3.49 -8.39 -10.34
CA TYR A 32 -4.18 -7.28 -11.00
C TYR A 32 -4.61 -6.20 -10.00
N HIS A 33 -5.23 -6.59 -8.90
CA HIS A 33 -5.67 -5.64 -7.88
C HIS A 33 -4.51 -4.93 -7.20
N ILE A 34 -3.42 -5.64 -6.92
CA ILE A 34 -2.25 -5.01 -6.31
C ILE A 34 -1.57 -4.02 -7.25
N ARG A 35 -1.55 -4.27 -8.55
CA ARG A 35 -1.02 -3.28 -9.53
C ARG A 35 -1.85 -2.01 -9.54
N LYS A 36 -3.18 -2.12 -9.51
CA LYS A 36 -4.07 -0.95 -9.35
C LYS A 36 -3.82 -0.23 -8.04
N THR A 37 -3.72 -0.95 -6.93
CA THR A 37 -3.39 -0.37 -5.62
C THR A 37 -2.07 0.38 -5.64
N LEU A 38 -1.02 -0.17 -6.25
CA LEU A 38 0.26 0.53 -6.39
C LEU A 38 0.17 1.79 -7.25
N ALA A 39 -0.57 1.74 -8.36
CA ALA A 39 -0.82 2.92 -9.19
C ALA A 39 -1.54 4.02 -8.40
N GLU A 40 -2.53 3.65 -7.60
CA GLU A 40 -3.24 4.59 -6.74
C GLU A 40 -2.35 5.14 -5.61
N MET A 41 -1.52 4.31 -4.99
CA MET A 41 -0.54 4.76 -4.01
C MET A 41 0.40 5.82 -4.59
N ARG A 42 0.85 5.63 -5.84
CA ARG A 42 1.64 6.64 -6.56
C ARG A 42 0.88 7.94 -6.72
N ARG A 43 -0.39 7.88 -7.12
CA ARG A 43 -1.25 9.08 -7.31
C ARG A 43 -1.58 9.78 -6.01
N GLN A 44 -1.87 9.01 -4.94
CA GLN A 44 -2.33 9.57 -3.65
C GLN A 44 -1.18 10.08 -2.78
N PHE A 45 -0.07 9.36 -2.74
CA PHE A 45 1.03 9.64 -1.83
C PHE A 45 2.28 10.18 -2.52
N GLY A 46 2.37 10.11 -3.85
CA GLY A 46 3.57 10.49 -4.57
C GLY A 46 4.77 9.58 -4.25
N VAL A 47 4.54 8.29 -4.05
CA VAL A 47 5.60 7.31 -3.75
C VAL A 47 6.14 6.67 -5.01
N LEU A 48 7.43 6.31 -4.98
CA LEU A 48 8.12 5.67 -6.09
C LEU A 48 7.79 4.18 -6.18
N LEU A 49 7.59 3.72 -7.39
CA LEU A 49 7.47 2.30 -7.74
C LEU A 49 8.76 1.81 -8.41
N SER A 50 8.81 0.51 -8.72
CA SER A 50 9.98 -0.12 -9.35
C SER A 50 10.43 0.53 -10.66
N ASP A 51 9.48 1.05 -11.43
CA ASP A 51 9.67 1.71 -12.72
C ASP A 51 10.06 3.19 -12.64
N SER A 52 10.08 3.76 -11.43
CA SER A 52 10.36 5.18 -11.23
C SER A 52 11.86 5.47 -11.34
N ASN A 53 12.21 6.61 -11.92
CA ASN A 53 13.59 7.04 -12.09
C ASN A 53 13.79 8.48 -11.57
N PRO A 54 13.85 8.68 -10.24
CA PRO A 54 14.01 9.99 -9.64
C PRO A 54 15.37 10.58 -9.98
N LYS A 55 15.42 11.91 -10.18
CA LYS A 55 16.65 12.67 -10.40
C LYS A 55 17.07 13.34 -9.10
N THR A 56 18.35 13.32 -8.79
CA THR A 56 18.94 14.11 -7.68
C THR A 56 19.27 15.50 -8.23
N LEU A 57 18.80 16.53 -7.51
CA LEU A 57 19.11 17.92 -7.81
C LEU A 57 20.38 18.36 -7.07
N GLY A 58 21.04 19.41 -7.54
CA GLY A 58 22.31 19.90 -6.98
C GLY A 58 22.24 20.41 -5.54
N ASP A 59 21.03 20.74 -5.06
CA ASP A 59 20.75 21.22 -3.68
C ASP A 59 20.36 20.08 -2.70
N GLY A 60 20.53 18.82 -3.09
CA GLY A 60 20.19 17.66 -2.27
C GLY A 60 18.72 17.29 -2.26
N ARG A 61 17.86 18.00 -3.00
CA ARG A 61 16.48 17.63 -3.25
C ARG A 61 16.36 16.60 -4.38
N PHE A 62 15.19 16.03 -4.52
CA PHE A 62 14.89 14.99 -5.50
C PHE A 62 13.68 15.38 -6.34
N GLN A 63 13.81 15.28 -7.64
CA GLN A 63 12.68 15.29 -8.56
C GLN A 63 12.19 13.85 -8.72
N LEU A 64 10.97 13.56 -8.26
CA LEU A 64 10.45 12.19 -8.18
C LEU A 64 10.02 11.64 -9.53
N TYR A 65 9.41 12.48 -10.36
CA TYR A 65 8.85 12.15 -11.67
C TYR A 65 9.16 13.23 -12.70
N GLU A 66 8.94 12.92 -13.97
CA GLU A 66 8.90 13.93 -15.02
C GLU A 66 7.72 14.89 -14.78
N ASP A 67 7.89 16.17 -15.15
CA ASP A 67 6.95 17.24 -14.80
C ASP A 67 5.52 16.96 -15.27
N VAL A 68 5.34 16.44 -16.48
CA VAL A 68 4.02 16.06 -17.02
C VAL A 68 3.26 15.07 -16.11
N ARG A 69 3.95 14.12 -15.50
CA ARG A 69 3.32 13.17 -14.57
C ARG A 69 3.02 13.78 -13.20
N ALA A 70 3.87 14.70 -12.77
CA ALA A 70 3.69 15.38 -11.49
C ALA A 70 2.45 16.26 -11.47
N GLU A 71 2.17 16.96 -12.55
CA GLU A 71 0.96 17.79 -12.72
C GLU A 71 -0.33 16.96 -12.59
N LEU A 72 -0.31 15.72 -13.13
CA LEU A 72 -1.45 14.81 -13.03
C LEU A 72 -1.72 14.31 -11.61
N TYR A 73 -0.70 14.29 -10.75
CA TYR A 73 -0.82 13.71 -9.40
C TYR A 73 -1.14 14.74 -8.31
N GLY A 74 -1.03 16.03 -8.60
CA GLY A 74 -1.41 17.09 -7.67
C GLY A 74 -0.57 17.18 -6.39
N PHE A 75 0.67 16.65 -6.38
CA PHE A 75 1.61 16.77 -5.28
C PHE A 75 2.94 17.40 -5.72
N SER A 76 3.69 17.94 -4.77
CA SER A 76 5.02 18.52 -5.07
C SER A 76 5.96 17.46 -5.64
N ASN A 77 6.48 17.70 -6.84
CA ASN A 77 7.41 16.81 -7.55
C ASN A 77 8.84 16.89 -7.00
N ILE A 78 9.23 18.07 -6.49
CA ILE A 78 10.54 18.31 -5.92
C ILE A 78 10.41 18.26 -4.39
N VAL A 79 11.14 17.34 -3.76
CA VAL A 79 11.05 17.07 -2.33
C VAL A 79 12.42 16.83 -1.71
N THR A 80 12.52 17.08 -0.40
CA THR A 80 13.63 16.57 0.41
C THR A 80 13.44 15.09 0.72
N ARG A 81 14.49 14.42 1.16
CA ARG A 81 14.42 13.02 1.60
C ARG A 81 13.38 12.82 2.70
N ASP A 82 13.34 13.68 3.68
CA ASP A 82 12.44 13.55 4.84
C ASP A 82 10.96 13.75 4.45
N GLN A 83 10.69 14.72 3.56
CA GLN A 83 9.36 14.88 2.97
C GLN A 83 8.91 13.63 2.21
N TYR A 84 9.83 13.01 1.47
CA TYR A 84 9.53 11.78 0.76
C TYR A 84 9.31 10.60 1.72
N LEU A 85 10.13 10.43 2.74
CA LEU A 85 9.96 9.39 3.76
C LEU A 85 8.62 9.51 4.50
N SER A 86 8.17 10.72 4.81
CA SER A 86 6.83 10.94 5.36
C SER A 86 5.72 10.42 4.46
N ARG A 87 5.85 10.58 3.14
CA ARG A 87 4.92 10.00 2.16
C ARG A 87 4.96 8.47 2.15
N VAL A 88 6.15 7.90 2.23
CA VAL A 88 6.35 6.44 2.30
C VAL A 88 5.67 5.86 3.54
N GLU A 89 5.81 6.49 4.71
CA GLU A 89 5.15 6.02 5.93
C GLU A 89 3.61 6.08 5.85
N LYS A 90 3.05 7.13 5.27
CA LYS A 90 1.60 7.19 5.00
C LYS A 90 1.14 6.05 4.08
N ALA A 91 1.91 5.75 3.05
CA ALA A 91 1.65 4.66 2.13
C ALA A 91 1.80 3.27 2.81
N CYS A 92 2.75 3.12 3.72
CA CYS A 92 2.89 1.91 4.53
C CYS A 92 1.69 1.70 5.46
N SER A 93 1.28 2.73 6.19
CA SER A 93 0.10 2.69 7.06
C SER A 93 -1.16 2.32 6.28
N PHE A 94 -1.26 2.80 5.03
CA PHE A 94 -2.30 2.41 4.11
C PHE A 94 -2.27 0.91 3.80
N LEU A 95 -1.13 0.34 3.45
CA LEU A 95 -0.99 -1.09 3.13
C LEU A 95 -1.17 -2.01 4.35
N GLU A 96 -0.94 -1.52 5.55
CA GLU A 96 -1.15 -2.24 6.82
C GLU A 96 -2.60 -2.26 7.29
N GLY A 97 -3.51 -1.71 6.49
CA GLY A 97 -4.93 -1.70 6.82
C GLY A 97 -5.34 -0.68 7.91
N LYS A 98 -4.43 0.21 8.32
CA LYS A 98 -4.74 1.34 9.19
C LYS A 98 -5.50 2.47 8.46
N SER A 99 -6.10 2.14 7.34
CA SER A 99 -6.59 3.08 6.32
C SER A 99 -8.07 3.40 6.43
N ARG A 100 -8.71 3.18 7.59
CA ARG A 100 -10.09 3.66 7.78
C ARG A 100 -10.17 5.18 7.67
N GLU A 101 -9.19 5.87 8.23
CA GLU A 101 -9.09 7.34 8.17
C GLU A 101 -8.87 7.81 6.74
N LEU A 102 -7.94 7.20 6.01
CA LEU A 102 -7.70 7.57 4.61
C LEU A 102 -8.91 7.29 3.72
N LEU A 103 -9.59 6.16 3.92
CA LEU A 103 -10.82 5.86 3.18
C LEU A 103 -11.92 6.88 3.49
N ALA A 104 -12.04 7.31 4.75
CA ALA A 104 -12.95 8.36 5.15
C ALA A 104 -12.59 9.70 4.48
N ASP A 105 -11.31 10.05 4.43
CA ASP A 105 -10.81 11.26 3.76
C ASP A 105 -11.07 11.25 2.26
N ILE A 106 -10.86 10.11 1.59
CA ILE A 106 -11.16 9.96 0.16
C ILE A 106 -12.66 10.12 -0.09
N LYS A 107 -13.50 9.49 0.73
CA LYS A 107 -14.95 9.64 0.63
C LYS A 107 -15.41 11.08 0.87
N LYS A 108 -14.82 11.76 1.84
CA LYS A 108 -15.10 13.17 2.12
C LYS A 108 -14.71 14.06 0.94
N LYS A 109 -13.53 13.86 0.36
CA LYS A 109 -13.11 14.57 -0.86
C LYS A 109 -14.02 14.28 -2.04
N MET A 110 -14.44 13.03 -2.22
CA MET A 110 -15.39 12.63 -3.27
C MET A 110 -16.68 13.41 -3.18
N VAL A 111 -17.26 13.54 -1.99
CA VAL A 111 -18.49 14.32 -1.77
C VAL A 111 -18.26 15.80 -2.08
N SER A 112 -17.17 16.39 -1.58
CA SER A 112 -16.82 17.78 -1.85
C SER A 112 -16.62 18.08 -3.34
N GLU A 113 -15.97 17.18 -4.08
CA GLU A 113 -15.82 17.35 -5.54
C GLU A 113 -17.15 17.23 -6.28
N ALA A 114 -18.06 16.37 -5.82
CA ALA A 114 -19.41 16.24 -6.36
C ALA A 114 -20.25 17.52 -6.09
N GLU A 115 -20.16 18.09 -4.89
CA GLU A 115 -20.81 19.35 -4.53
C GLU A 115 -20.30 20.52 -5.39
N ASN A 116 -19.00 20.54 -5.70
CA ASN A 116 -18.37 21.50 -6.60
C ASN A 116 -18.62 21.20 -8.09
N LYS A 117 -19.51 20.25 -8.42
CA LYS A 117 -19.85 19.82 -9.77
C LYS A 117 -18.67 19.24 -10.58
N ASN A 118 -17.58 18.87 -9.94
CA ASN A 118 -16.43 18.19 -10.52
C ASN A 118 -16.69 16.67 -10.61
N PHE A 119 -17.70 16.27 -11.38
CA PHE A 119 -18.22 14.91 -11.40
C PHE A 119 -17.18 13.87 -11.88
N GLU A 120 -16.31 14.24 -12.81
CA GLU A 120 -15.24 13.36 -13.30
C GLU A 120 -14.27 13.00 -12.16
N LYS A 121 -13.84 13.99 -11.41
CA LYS A 121 -12.94 13.81 -10.27
C LYS A 121 -13.62 13.08 -9.10
N ALA A 122 -14.90 13.34 -8.87
CA ALA A 122 -15.70 12.60 -7.90
C ALA A 122 -15.84 11.12 -8.30
N ALA A 123 -16.01 10.81 -9.58
CA ALA A 123 -16.07 9.44 -10.09
C ALA A 123 -14.72 8.73 -9.95
N GLU A 124 -13.61 9.39 -10.24
CA GLU A 124 -12.27 8.84 -10.00
C GLU A 124 -12.06 8.50 -8.51
N LEU A 125 -12.42 9.41 -7.60
CA LEU A 125 -12.30 9.20 -6.16
C LEU A 125 -13.20 8.06 -5.66
N ARG A 126 -14.40 7.89 -6.24
CA ARG A 126 -15.29 6.76 -5.96
C ARG A 126 -14.65 5.43 -6.35
N ASP A 127 -14.06 5.36 -7.54
CA ASP A 127 -13.42 4.14 -8.04
C ASP A 127 -12.18 3.78 -7.21
N ILE A 128 -11.44 4.79 -6.75
CA ILE A 128 -10.33 4.64 -5.81
C ILE A 128 -10.86 4.08 -4.48
N ALA A 129 -11.89 4.70 -3.89
CA ALA A 129 -12.47 4.23 -2.62
C ALA A 129 -12.94 2.78 -2.72
N PHE A 130 -13.59 2.40 -3.82
CA PHE A 130 -14.06 1.04 -4.06
C PHE A 130 -12.91 0.03 -4.19
N ALA A 131 -11.85 0.38 -4.94
CA ALA A 131 -10.65 -0.47 -5.08
C ALA A 131 -9.95 -0.69 -3.72
N LEU A 132 -9.88 0.35 -2.89
CA LEU A 132 -9.31 0.28 -1.55
C LEU A 132 -10.16 -0.57 -0.61
N GLU A 133 -11.46 -0.37 -0.56
CA GLU A 133 -12.37 -1.20 0.23
C GLU A 133 -12.30 -2.68 -0.16
N SER A 134 -12.26 -2.97 -1.45
CA SER A 134 -12.11 -4.35 -1.95
C SER A 134 -10.80 -4.99 -1.48
N SER A 135 -9.70 -4.24 -1.52
CA SER A 135 -8.40 -4.72 -1.06
C SER A 135 -8.40 -4.99 0.44
N LEU A 136 -8.97 -4.09 1.23
CA LEU A 136 -9.07 -4.22 2.69
C LEU A 136 -9.95 -5.39 3.12
N ARG A 137 -11.10 -5.60 2.45
CA ARG A 137 -11.98 -6.75 2.74
C ARG A 137 -11.30 -8.08 2.48
N LYS A 138 -10.53 -8.18 1.40
CA LYS A 138 -9.80 -9.42 1.04
C LYS A 138 -8.67 -9.71 2.00
N THR A 139 -7.92 -8.69 2.43
CA THR A 139 -6.86 -8.84 3.43
C THR A 139 -7.43 -9.36 4.75
N ARG A 140 -8.55 -8.81 5.23
CA ARG A 140 -9.25 -9.28 6.45
C ARG A 140 -9.74 -10.72 6.36
N LYS A 141 -10.32 -11.10 5.20
CA LYS A 141 -10.76 -12.48 4.99
C LYS A 141 -9.59 -13.45 5.06
N PHE A 142 -8.47 -13.10 4.44
CA PHE A 142 -7.26 -13.90 4.42
C PHE A 142 -6.58 -13.99 5.80
N GLU A 143 -6.57 -12.91 6.57
CA GLU A 143 -6.05 -12.91 7.95
C GLU A 143 -6.91 -13.77 8.86
N ARG A 144 -8.23 -13.76 8.70
CA ARG A 144 -9.17 -14.60 9.42
C ARG A 144 -8.97 -16.08 9.10
N GLU A 145 -8.87 -16.44 7.82
CA GLU A 145 -8.60 -17.82 7.36
C GLU A 145 -7.23 -18.32 7.85
N ARG A 146 -6.20 -17.45 7.96
CA ARG A 146 -4.90 -17.80 8.55
C ARG A 146 -4.94 -17.93 10.06
N GLY A 147 -5.75 -17.14 10.76
CA GLY A 147 -6.02 -17.28 12.18
C GLY A 147 -6.60 -18.66 12.47
N ASP A 148 -7.69 -19.01 11.84
CA ASP A 148 -8.37 -20.29 11.97
C ASP A 148 -7.45 -21.47 11.63
N SER A 149 -6.61 -21.34 10.61
CA SER A 149 -5.64 -22.39 10.22
C SER A 149 -4.49 -22.57 11.22
N ARG A 150 -4.07 -21.49 11.90
CA ARG A 150 -3.06 -21.58 12.97
C ARG A 150 -3.61 -22.22 14.22
N ASP A 151 -4.83 -21.89 14.61
CA ASP A 151 -5.50 -22.46 15.76
C ASP A 151 -5.70 -23.95 15.58
N LEU A 152 -6.18 -24.41 14.41
CA LEU A 152 -6.29 -25.83 14.06
C LEU A 152 -4.93 -26.57 14.06
N SER A 153 -3.86 -25.90 13.61
CA SER A 153 -2.51 -26.48 13.62
C SER A 153 -1.97 -26.64 15.04
N ASN A 154 -2.25 -25.69 15.92
CA ASN A 154 -1.88 -25.76 17.34
C ASN A 154 -2.67 -26.85 18.06
N GLU A 155 -3.98 -26.94 17.87
CA GLU A 155 -4.82 -28.01 18.42
C GLU A 155 -4.37 -29.39 17.96
N LEU A 156 -3.99 -29.56 16.69
CA LEU A 156 -3.45 -30.82 16.16
C LEU A 156 -2.12 -31.18 16.78
N THR A 157 -1.28 -30.20 17.09
CA THR A 157 0.02 -30.41 17.74
C THR A 157 -0.16 -30.81 19.20
N GLU A 158 -1.09 -30.18 19.91
CA GLU A 158 -1.44 -30.53 21.29
C GLU A 158 -2.07 -31.92 21.41
N LEU A 159 -2.96 -32.28 20.50
CA LEU A 159 -3.56 -33.63 20.42
C LEU A 159 -2.51 -34.70 20.15
N LYS A 160 -1.55 -34.47 19.26
CA LYS A 160 -0.45 -35.37 18.99
C LYS A 160 0.45 -35.54 20.20
N ALA A 161 0.76 -34.46 20.91
CA ALA A 161 1.54 -34.52 22.15
C ALA A 161 0.81 -35.30 23.26
N ALA A 162 -0.49 -35.11 23.43
CA ALA A 162 -1.32 -35.81 24.40
C ALA A 162 -1.44 -37.33 24.10
N LEU A 163 -1.48 -37.70 22.83
CA LEU A 163 -1.49 -39.11 22.40
C LEU A 163 -0.13 -39.79 22.61
N ALA A 164 0.97 -39.05 22.40
CA ALA A 164 2.33 -39.60 22.64
C ALA A 164 2.64 -39.85 24.13
N LEU A 165 1.96 -39.15 25.05
CA LEU A 165 2.09 -39.32 26.49
C LEU A 165 1.28 -40.51 27.05
N LYS A 166 0.39 -41.13 26.25
CA LYS A 166 -0.46 -42.26 26.64
C LYS A 166 0.02 -43.60 26.07
N SER A 167 1.11 -43.60 25.34
CA SER A 167 1.79 -44.81 24.79
C SER A 167 3.02 -45.13 25.62
#